data_86caa060fa4634d4f136037e83800f13
#
_entry.id   86caa060fa4634d4f136037e83800f13
#
_cell.length_a   1.000
_cell.length_b   1.000
_cell.length_c   1.000
_cell.angle_alpha   90.00
_cell.angle_beta   90.00
_cell.angle_gamma   90.00
#
_symmetry.space_group_name_H-M   'P 1'
#
loop_
_entity.id
_entity.type
_entity.pdbx_description
1 polymer ?
#
loop_
_entity_poly.entity_id
_entity_poly.type
_entity_poly.pdbx_seq_one_letter_code
_entity_poly.pdbx_strand_id
1 'polypeptide(L)'
;MNKSEDSLKQLNPMRRVLANFWILIRGRGAAAIMAFVATALMARTLGPAEFGMVILIHTYAMFIRALLDFDSVDAVVRYGVPAHDESDSHTLGRLIRVCRRIDWQSSIAATLIALIVAPFAGPSMGMDSHHVMLLMAYSVVLLTTGVGTAAGILRLYNRFDILGRQMTIAPTIRFIGAIFAWWLSASIQVFVAIWAIAYATEHLYMLWQAKLKYNTHIKEALAGVSIKDAKLSDFNGLHHFLWVTYWQSNLDILPKHITTMLVGYLLGPAEAGLLRLARELSSMLSKPAILIRQVIFVDLTRNWNQGNQAFDVIAYRTALLGGALGLLFVMASYFFGEHLLGTLLGQQFVAAKSILTFMLLAATLDLVASPLRSAIYAMGYAAKAMRLYVVSTSIYLILFVVLTAKMGLIGAGLAASVAAAVPLIGMLMLIRGSRPDNSKN
;
A
#
# COMPACT_ATOMS: atom_id res chain seq x y z
N MET A 1 -27.31 15.44 -12.41
CA MET A 1 -27.48 15.52 -10.94
C MET A 1 -28.02 14.18 -10.46
N ASN A 2 -27.27 13.45 -9.69
CA ASN A 2 -27.51 12.00 -9.46
C ASN A 2 -28.35 11.81 -8.19
N LYS A 3 -29.53 11.18 -8.30
CA LYS A 3 -30.45 10.87 -7.17
C LYS A 3 -29.76 10.18 -5.96
N SER A 4 -28.60 9.59 -6.16
CA SER A 4 -27.79 8.98 -5.09
C SER A 4 -27.01 9.98 -4.23
N GLU A 5 -26.71 11.17 -4.72
CA GLU A 5 -25.99 12.20 -3.95
C GLU A 5 -26.90 12.89 -2.91
N ASP A 6 -28.16 13.13 -3.25
CA ASP A 6 -29.12 13.78 -2.33
C ASP A 6 -29.60 12.84 -1.24
N SER A 7 -29.71 11.53 -1.53
CA SER A 7 -30.06 10.53 -0.52
C SER A 7 -28.95 10.30 0.54
N LEU A 8 -27.69 10.49 0.18
CA LEU A 8 -26.56 10.37 1.13
C LEU A 8 -26.43 11.60 2.03
N LYS A 9 -26.85 12.79 1.60
CA LYS A 9 -26.81 14.02 2.40
C LYS A 9 -27.82 13.99 3.56
N GLN A 10 -28.90 13.24 3.45
CA GLN A 10 -29.95 13.12 4.48
C GLN A 10 -29.65 12.03 5.53
N LEU A 11 -28.60 11.22 5.35
CA LEU A 11 -28.24 10.18 6.31
C LEU A 11 -27.48 10.75 7.51
N ASN A 12 -27.79 10.21 8.71
CA ASN A 12 -27.01 10.42 9.92
C ASN A 12 -25.51 10.25 9.62
N PRO A 13 -24.59 11.13 10.09
CA PRO A 13 -23.15 11.11 9.77
C PRO A 13 -22.52 9.71 9.85
N MET A 14 -22.89 8.89 10.82
CA MET A 14 -22.40 7.51 10.96
C MET A 14 -22.88 6.59 9.82
N ARG A 15 -24.13 6.71 9.39
CA ARG A 15 -24.64 5.92 8.26
C ARG A 15 -23.98 6.29 6.93
N ARG A 16 -23.65 7.57 6.76
CA ARG A 16 -22.91 8.07 5.60
C ARG A 16 -21.47 7.51 5.56
N VAL A 17 -20.79 7.51 6.71
CA VAL A 17 -19.47 6.90 6.87
C VAL A 17 -19.50 5.41 6.54
N LEU A 18 -20.49 4.68 7.08
CA LEU A 18 -20.66 3.25 6.81
C LEU A 18 -20.99 2.95 5.34
N ALA A 19 -21.85 3.75 4.71
CA ALA A 19 -22.18 3.58 3.28
C ALA A 19 -20.95 3.79 2.38
N ASN A 20 -20.19 4.86 2.62
CA ASN A 20 -18.93 5.12 1.89
C ASN A 20 -17.90 3.99 2.12
N PHE A 21 -17.82 3.47 3.33
CA PHE A 21 -16.95 2.35 3.70
C PHE A 21 -17.32 1.05 2.93
N TRP A 22 -18.62 0.72 2.85
CA TRP A 22 -19.09 -0.46 2.10
C TRP A 22 -18.80 -0.36 0.60
N ILE A 23 -18.95 0.82 0.00
CA ILE A 23 -18.62 1.08 -1.41
C ILE A 23 -17.13 0.81 -1.66
N LEU A 24 -16.26 1.34 -0.77
CA LEU A 24 -14.82 1.14 -0.87
C LEU A 24 -14.41 -0.33 -0.69
N ILE A 25 -15.04 -1.06 0.23
CA ILE A 25 -14.71 -2.47 0.48
C ILE A 25 -15.11 -3.38 -0.68
N ARG A 26 -16.33 -3.22 -1.19
CA ARG A 26 -16.78 -4.02 -2.34
C ARG A 26 -15.87 -3.82 -3.55
N GLY A 27 -15.50 -2.57 -3.85
CA GLY A 27 -14.58 -2.25 -4.92
C GLY A 27 -13.19 -2.87 -4.70
N ARG A 28 -12.65 -2.77 -3.47
CA ARG A 28 -11.34 -3.36 -3.12
C ARG A 28 -11.32 -4.88 -3.20
N GLY A 29 -12.40 -5.55 -2.80
CA GLY A 29 -12.50 -7.01 -2.88
C GLY A 29 -12.45 -7.51 -4.32
N ALA A 30 -13.31 -6.95 -5.18
CA ALA A 30 -13.33 -7.28 -6.61
C ALA A 30 -11.99 -6.95 -7.28
N ALA A 31 -11.41 -5.77 -7.01
CA ALA A 31 -10.12 -5.36 -7.52
C ALA A 31 -8.99 -6.32 -7.10
N ALA A 32 -9.02 -6.83 -5.86
CA ALA A 32 -8.01 -7.76 -5.36
C ALA A 32 -8.09 -9.12 -6.07
N ILE A 33 -9.30 -9.62 -6.34
CA ILE A 33 -9.49 -10.87 -7.09
C ILE A 33 -9.02 -10.70 -8.54
N MET A 34 -9.45 -9.63 -9.21
CA MET A 34 -9.01 -9.33 -10.58
C MET A 34 -7.48 -9.18 -10.68
N ALA A 35 -6.86 -8.46 -9.74
CA ALA A 35 -5.41 -8.30 -9.69
C ALA A 35 -4.70 -9.64 -9.50
N PHE A 36 -5.19 -10.50 -8.61
CA PHE A 36 -4.61 -11.83 -8.39
C PHE A 36 -4.72 -12.72 -9.63
N VAL A 37 -5.89 -12.78 -10.27
CA VAL A 37 -6.06 -13.58 -11.49
C VAL A 37 -5.19 -13.05 -12.62
N ALA A 38 -5.09 -11.73 -12.80
CA ALA A 38 -4.17 -11.13 -13.77
C ALA A 38 -2.72 -11.52 -13.51
N THR A 39 -2.29 -11.49 -12.25
CA THR A 39 -0.94 -11.91 -11.85
C THR A 39 -0.71 -13.40 -12.10
N ALA A 40 -1.69 -14.26 -11.80
CA ALA A 40 -1.61 -15.69 -12.03
C ALA A 40 -1.53 -16.04 -13.54
N LEU A 41 -2.33 -15.38 -14.37
CA LEU A 41 -2.27 -15.55 -15.83
C LEU A 41 -0.92 -15.09 -16.40
N MET A 42 -0.42 -13.94 -15.95
CA MET A 42 0.90 -13.45 -16.35
C MET A 42 2.01 -14.44 -15.95
N ALA A 43 1.97 -14.93 -14.70
CA ALA A 43 2.93 -15.91 -14.21
C ALA A 43 2.92 -17.18 -15.07
N ARG A 44 1.73 -17.73 -15.39
CA ARG A 44 1.58 -18.92 -16.22
C ARG A 44 2.11 -18.73 -17.64
N THR A 45 1.88 -17.55 -18.22
CA THR A 45 2.28 -17.26 -19.61
C THR A 45 3.79 -17.06 -19.74
N LEU A 46 4.37 -16.31 -18.81
CA LEU A 46 5.77 -15.88 -18.90
C LEU A 46 6.75 -16.84 -18.23
N GLY A 47 6.30 -17.65 -17.26
CA GLY A 47 7.20 -18.41 -16.41
C GLY A 47 7.93 -17.55 -15.36
N PRO A 48 8.69 -18.19 -14.44
CA PRO A 48 9.25 -17.50 -13.28
C PRO A 48 10.22 -16.37 -13.62
N ALA A 49 11.09 -16.55 -14.59
CA ALA A 49 12.14 -15.60 -14.95
C ALA A 49 11.54 -14.30 -15.53
N GLU A 50 10.77 -14.41 -16.62
CA GLU A 50 10.16 -13.26 -17.29
C GLU A 50 9.07 -12.59 -16.41
N PHE A 51 8.31 -13.38 -15.64
CA PHE A 51 7.39 -12.86 -14.63
C PHE A 51 8.16 -12.02 -13.61
N GLY A 52 9.28 -12.54 -13.10
CA GLY A 52 10.14 -11.82 -12.17
C GLY A 52 10.71 -10.54 -12.76
N MET A 53 11.06 -10.53 -14.06
CA MET A 53 11.46 -9.30 -14.76
C MET A 53 10.37 -8.23 -14.74
N VAL A 54 9.11 -8.58 -15.06
CA VAL A 54 7.98 -7.61 -14.97
C VAL A 54 7.84 -7.08 -13.56
N ILE A 55 7.96 -7.95 -12.55
CA ILE A 55 7.89 -7.56 -11.14
C ILE A 55 9.01 -6.59 -10.76
N LEU A 56 10.25 -6.84 -11.21
CA LEU A 56 11.40 -5.97 -10.94
C LEU A 56 11.26 -4.62 -11.65
N ILE A 57 10.83 -4.61 -12.92
CA ILE A 57 10.54 -3.39 -13.69
C ILE A 57 9.52 -2.53 -12.94
N HIS A 58 8.41 -3.12 -12.54
CA HIS A 58 7.37 -2.42 -11.79
C HIS A 58 7.86 -1.93 -10.43
N THR A 59 8.55 -2.80 -9.67
CA THR A 59 9.05 -2.49 -8.32
C THR A 59 10.08 -1.36 -8.35
N TYR A 60 10.98 -1.36 -9.33
CA TYR A 60 11.94 -0.29 -9.53
C TYR A 60 11.25 1.07 -9.75
N ALA A 61 10.30 1.14 -10.67
CA ALA A 61 9.57 2.38 -10.93
C ALA A 61 8.82 2.87 -9.67
N MET A 62 8.14 1.95 -8.95
CA MET A 62 7.44 2.30 -7.72
C MET A 62 8.37 2.68 -6.58
N PHE A 63 9.56 2.13 -6.51
CA PHE A 63 10.60 2.51 -5.56
C PHE A 63 11.08 3.96 -5.81
N ILE A 64 11.43 4.29 -7.05
CA ILE A 64 11.85 5.66 -7.40
C ILE A 64 10.71 6.66 -7.14
N ARG A 65 9.47 6.28 -7.46
CA ARG A 65 8.31 7.09 -7.11
C ARG A 65 8.25 7.35 -5.61
N ALA A 66 8.31 6.30 -4.78
CA ALA A 66 8.19 6.42 -3.33
C ALA A 66 9.27 7.32 -2.72
N LEU A 67 10.49 7.32 -3.29
CA LEU A 67 11.58 8.21 -2.85
C LEU A 67 11.29 9.70 -3.08
N LEU A 68 10.40 10.05 -4.01
CA LEU A 68 10.18 11.43 -4.45
C LEU A 68 8.73 11.90 -4.30
N ASP A 69 7.82 11.04 -3.86
CA ASP A 69 6.40 11.37 -3.68
C ASP A 69 6.14 11.96 -2.30
N PHE A 70 5.88 13.26 -2.23
CA PHE A 70 5.59 13.98 -0.99
C PHE A 70 4.14 13.86 -0.52
N ASP A 71 3.32 13.04 -1.18
CA ASP A 71 1.92 12.76 -0.83
C ASP A 71 1.13 14.00 -0.42
N SER A 72 0.88 14.88 -1.39
CA SER A 72 0.15 16.14 -1.19
C SER A 72 -1.32 15.97 -0.77
N VAL A 73 -1.84 14.74 -0.74
CA VAL A 73 -3.25 14.42 -0.40
C VAL A 73 -3.64 15.00 0.95
N ASP A 74 -2.89 14.64 1.98
CA ASP A 74 -3.21 15.03 3.36
C ASP A 74 -2.96 16.52 3.60
N ALA A 75 -2.00 17.13 2.86
CA ALA A 75 -1.78 18.56 2.89
C ALA A 75 -2.96 19.34 2.31
N VAL A 76 -3.49 18.92 1.14
CA VAL A 76 -4.69 19.54 0.54
C VAL A 76 -5.89 19.42 1.46
N VAL A 77 -6.08 18.27 2.13
CA VAL A 77 -7.19 18.11 3.08
C VAL A 77 -6.99 18.99 4.31
N ARG A 78 -5.82 18.91 4.97
CA ARG A 78 -5.57 19.61 6.24
C ARG A 78 -5.66 21.12 6.12
N TYR A 79 -5.04 21.69 5.07
CA TYR A 79 -4.99 23.13 4.87
C TYR A 79 -6.13 23.65 3.98
N GLY A 80 -6.77 22.76 3.21
CA GLY A 80 -7.85 23.13 2.31
C GLY A 80 -9.23 23.11 2.96
N VAL A 81 -9.48 22.27 3.97
CA VAL A 81 -10.80 22.20 4.65
C VAL A 81 -11.17 23.55 5.27
N PRO A 82 -10.32 24.22 6.09
CA PRO A 82 -10.66 25.53 6.62
C PRO A 82 -11.00 26.56 5.55
N ALA A 83 -10.15 26.66 4.51
CA ALA A 83 -10.39 27.60 3.41
C ALA A 83 -11.67 27.29 2.62
N HIS A 84 -12.02 26.00 2.49
CA HIS A 84 -13.26 25.57 1.84
C HIS A 84 -14.50 25.94 2.67
N ASP A 85 -14.46 25.71 3.99
CA ASP A 85 -15.58 25.96 4.90
C ASP A 85 -15.83 27.46 5.08
N GLU A 86 -14.78 28.28 5.06
CA GLU A 86 -14.83 29.75 5.08
C GLU A 86 -15.14 30.37 3.70
N SER A 87 -15.30 29.53 2.65
CA SER A 87 -15.50 29.98 1.26
C SER A 87 -14.35 30.84 0.71
N ASP A 88 -13.15 30.74 1.29
CA ASP A 88 -11.95 31.39 0.82
C ASP A 88 -11.34 30.64 -0.37
N SER A 89 -11.95 30.82 -1.52
CA SER A 89 -11.51 30.19 -2.76
C SER A 89 -10.12 30.66 -3.21
N HIS A 90 -9.69 31.86 -2.79
CA HIS A 90 -8.38 32.40 -3.12
C HIS A 90 -7.27 31.62 -2.42
N THR A 91 -7.35 31.45 -1.10
CA THR A 91 -6.39 30.65 -0.31
C THR A 91 -6.41 29.19 -0.75
N LEU A 92 -7.60 28.59 -0.97
CA LEU A 92 -7.72 27.24 -1.49
C LEU A 92 -7.06 27.08 -2.85
N GLY A 93 -7.24 28.01 -3.75
CA GLY A 93 -6.63 27.99 -5.07
C GLY A 93 -5.10 28.10 -5.04
N ARG A 94 -4.55 28.94 -4.16
CA ARG A 94 -3.09 29.06 -3.94
C ARG A 94 -2.51 27.75 -3.39
N LEU A 95 -3.18 27.13 -2.40
CA LEU A 95 -2.79 25.84 -1.84
C LEU A 95 -2.72 24.75 -2.92
N ILE A 96 -3.79 24.60 -3.70
CA ILE A 96 -3.87 23.61 -4.78
C ILE A 96 -2.77 23.83 -5.82
N ARG A 97 -2.43 25.08 -6.15
CA ARG A 97 -1.32 25.38 -7.08
C ARG A 97 0.03 24.96 -6.53
N VAL A 98 0.30 25.25 -5.24
CA VAL A 98 1.55 24.85 -4.58
C VAL A 98 1.66 23.33 -4.55
N CYS A 99 0.65 22.63 -4.07
CA CYS A 99 0.66 21.15 -3.99
C CYS A 99 0.80 20.51 -5.37
N ARG A 100 0.05 21.00 -6.38
CA ARG A 100 0.15 20.49 -7.76
C ARG A 100 1.53 20.73 -8.37
N ARG A 101 2.18 21.85 -8.06
CA ARG A 101 3.55 22.11 -8.50
C ARG A 101 4.54 21.11 -7.88
N ILE A 102 4.40 20.81 -6.60
CA ILE A 102 5.18 19.79 -5.91
C ILE A 102 4.97 18.43 -6.57
N ASP A 103 3.73 17.99 -6.77
CA ASP A 103 3.39 16.72 -7.41
C ASP A 103 4.01 16.59 -8.80
N TRP A 104 3.91 17.64 -9.64
CA TRP A 104 4.50 17.67 -10.97
C TRP A 104 6.03 17.63 -10.95
N GLN A 105 6.66 18.42 -10.09
CA GLN A 105 8.10 18.43 -9.95
C GLN A 105 8.63 17.08 -9.46
N SER A 106 7.95 16.47 -8.50
CA SER A 106 8.26 15.13 -8.00
C SER A 106 8.13 14.06 -9.10
N SER A 107 7.06 14.09 -9.89
CA SER A 107 6.85 13.13 -10.98
C SER A 107 7.88 13.26 -12.10
N ILE A 108 8.23 14.49 -12.49
CA ILE A 108 9.27 14.74 -13.49
C ILE A 108 10.63 14.30 -12.94
N ALA A 109 10.97 14.68 -11.72
CA ALA A 109 12.22 14.27 -11.07
C ALA A 109 12.31 12.75 -10.94
N ALA A 110 11.22 12.08 -10.53
CA ALA A 110 11.16 10.63 -10.45
C ALA A 110 11.40 9.97 -11.80
N THR A 111 10.79 10.49 -12.87
CA THR A 111 10.97 9.96 -14.21
C THR A 111 12.40 10.13 -14.69
N LEU A 112 12.98 11.33 -14.53
CA LEU A 112 14.35 11.60 -14.96
C LEU A 112 15.36 10.74 -14.19
N ILE A 113 15.23 10.65 -12.87
CA ILE A 113 16.08 9.79 -12.04
C ILE A 113 15.92 8.33 -12.43
N ALA A 114 14.69 7.87 -12.65
CA ALA A 114 14.44 6.50 -13.08
C ALA A 114 15.12 6.19 -14.43
N LEU A 115 15.04 7.09 -15.40
CA LEU A 115 15.70 6.91 -16.70
C LEU A 115 17.23 6.94 -16.60
N ILE A 116 17.80 7.83 -15.78
CA ILE A 116 19.25 7.94 -15.59
C ILE A 116 19.81 6.72 -14.84
N VAL A 117 19.11 6.21 -13.84
CA VAL A 117 19.57 5.12 -12.98
C VAL A 117 19.30 3.74 -13.63
N ALA A 118 18.29 3.59 -14.49
CA ALA A 118 17.90 2.32 -15.12
C ALA A 118 19.06 1.56 -15.81
N PRO A 119 19.95 2.20 -16.61
CA PRO A 119 21.08 1.51 -17.25
C PRO A 119 22.09 0.90 -16.28
N PHE A 120 22.14 1.39 -15.04
CA PHE A 120 23.02 0.89 -13.98
C PHE A 120 22.32 -0.11 -13.08
N ALA A 121 21.09 0.18 -12.70
CA ALA A 121 20.30 -0.67 -11.79
C ALA A 121 19.77 -1.93 -12.50
N GLY A 122 19.40 -1.85 -13.78
CA GLY A 122 18.87 -3.00 -14.53
C GLY A 122 19.84 -4.17 -14.59
N PRO A 123 21.08 -3.99 -15.11
CA PRO A 123 22.06 -5.07 -15.17
C PRO A 123 22.40 -5.68 -13.80
N SER A 124 22.44 -4.88 -12.73
CA SER A 124 22.66 -5.38 -11.36
C SER A 124 21.56 -6.31 -10.85
N MET A 125 20.35 -6.22 -11.43
CA MET A 125 19.21 -7.10 -11.14
C MET A 125 19.06 -8.24 -12.17
N GLY A 126 20.09 -8.51 -12.99
CA GLY A 126 20.08 -9.57 -13.99
C GLY A 126 19.32 -9.22 -15.28
N MET A 127 19.10 -7.95 -15.58
CA MET A 127 18.45 -7.49 -16.81
C MET A 127 19.46 -7.35 -17.95
N ASP A 128 19.14 -7.90 -19.10
CA ASP A 128 19.87 -7.64 -20.35
C ASP A 128 19.45 -6.29 -20.98
N SER A 129 20.05 -5.92 -22.10
CA SER A 129 19.79 -4.65 -22.78
C SER A 129 18.33 -4.48 -23.18
N HIS A 130 17.64 -5.57 -23.53
CA HIS A 130 16.23 -5.54 -23.90
C HIS A 130 15.35 -5.26 -22.68
N HIS A 131 15.60 -5.92 -21.55
CA HIS A 131 14.85 -5.67 -20.30
C HIS A 131 15.12 -4.27 -19.72
N VAL A 132 16.36 -3.76 -19.84
CA VAL A 132 16.68 -2.36 -19.48
C VAL A 132 15.88 -1.37 -20.31
N MET A 133 15.72 -1.62 -21.62
CA MET A 133 14.90 -0.78 -22.49
C MET A 133 13.42 -0.81 -22.06
N LEU A 134 12.88 -1.96 -21.68
CA LEU A 134 11.53 -2.08 -21.14
C LEU A 134 11.39 -1.35 -19.79
N LEU A 135 12.42 -1.43 -18.92
CA LEU A 135 12.49 -0.71 -17.67
C LEU A 135 12.41 0.81 -17.87
N MET A 136 13.19 1.33 -18.84
CA MET A 136 13.17 2.74 -19.21
C MET A 136 11.80 3.16 -19.78
N ALA A 137 11.26 2.38 -20.72
CA ALA A 137 9.95 2.63 -21.31
C ALA A 137 8.84 2.64 -20.25
N TYR A 138 8.86 1.67 -19.32
CA TYR A 138 7.92 1.62 -18.21
C TYR A 138 8.05 2.82 -17.27
N SER A 139 9.27 3.29 -17.01
CA SER A 139 9.54 4.41 -16.10
C SER A 139 8.89 5.73 -16.54
N VAL A 140 8.55 5.87 -17.84
CA VAL A 140 7.80 7.03 -18.36
C VAL A 140 6.41 7.15 -17.72
N VAL A 141 5.82 6.05 -17.24
CA VAL A 141 4.55 6.07 -16.49
C VAL A 141 4.61 6.97 -15.25
N LEU A 142 5.80 7.15 -14.67
CA LEU A 142 6.01 8.01 -13.51
C LEU A 142 5.58 9.47 -13.75
N LEU A 143 5.58 9.95 -14.99
CA LEU A 143 5.03 11.28 -15.34
C LEU A 143 3.55 11.41 -14.96
N THR A 144 2.80 10.33 -14.89
CA THR A 144 1.38 10.33 -14.55
C THR A 144 1.12 10.24 -13.05
N THR A 145 2.14 10.02 -12.22
CA THR A 145 1.98 9.68 -10.80
C THR A 145 1.74 10.88 -9.88
N GLY A 146 1.83 12.12 -10.38
CA GLY A 146 1.56 13.34 -9.61
C GLY A 146 0.07 13.56 -9.31
N VAL A 147 -0.54 12.62 -8.59
CA VAL A 147 -1.99 12.57 -8.34
C VAL A 147 -2.38 12.96 -6.91
N GLY A 148 -1.42 13.28 -6.04
CA GLY A 148 -1.67 13.62 -4.64
C GLY A 148 -2.68 14.76 -4.49
N THR A 149 -2.42 15.89 -5.13
CA THR A 149 -3.34 17.04 -5.14
C THR A 149 -4.72 16.67 -5.71
N ALA A 150 -4.76 15.84 -6.75
CA ALA A 150 -6.02 15.41 -7.35
C ALA A 150 -6.87 14.58 -6.38
N ALA A 151 -6.24 13.63 -5.68
CA ALA A 151 -6.90 12.84 -4.65
C ALA A 151 -7.35 13.71 -3.46
N GLY A 152 -6.54 14.70 -3.07
CA GLY A 152 -6.87 15.68 -2.03
C GLY A 152 -8.12 16.50 -2.39
N ILE A 153 -8.21 17.02 -3.62
CA ILE A 153 -9.40 17.74 -4.12
C ILE A 153 -10.64 16.84 -4.06
N LEU A 154 -10.54 15.58 -4.52
CA LEU A 154 -11.69 14.68 -4.51
C LEU A 154 -12.13 14.35 -3.06
N ARG A 155 -11.21 14.23 -2.10
CA ARG A 155 -11.53 14.07 -0.68
C ARG A 155 -12.19 15.31 -0.10
N LEU A 156 -11.68 16.51 -0.41
CA LEU A 156 -12.23 17.78 0.04
C LEU A 156 -13.71 17.95 -0.37
N TYR A 157 -14.03 17.55 -1.61
CA TYR A 157 -15.40 17.56 -2.11
C TYR A 157 -16.20 16.28 -1.83
N ASN A 158 -15.73 15.41 -0.90
CA ASN A 158 -16.40 14.16 -0.52
C ASN A 158 -16.69 13.19 -1.67
N ARG A 159 -15.88 13.22 -2.76
CA ARG A 159 -16.06 12.34 -3.92
C ARG A 159 -15.37 10.99 -3.74
N PHE A 160 -15.71 10.29 -2.67
CA PHE A 160 -15.22 8.94 -2.39
C PHE A 160 -15.70 7.90 -3.40
N ASP A 161 -16.80 8.18 -4.11
CA ASP A 161 -17.28 7.37 -5.23
C ASP A 161 -16.26 7.32 -6.38
N ILE A 162 -15.64 8.46 -6.71
CA ILE A 162 -14.60 8.56 -7.76
C ILE A 162 -13.33 7.83 -7.29
N LEU A 163 -12.91 8.03 -6.04
CA LEU A 163 -11.76 7.35 -5.46
C LEU A 163 -11.96 5.82 -5.42
N GLY A 164 -13.19 5.36 -5.12
CA GLY A 164 -13.52 3.94 -5.16
C GLY A 164 -13.45 3.35 -6.57
N ARG A 165 -13.98 4.06 -7.58
CA ARG A 165 -13.90 3.63 -8.98
C ARG A 165 -12.47 3.60 -9.50
N GLN A 166 -11.66 4.60 -9.18
CA GLN A 166 -10.26 4.68 -9.57
C GLN A 166 -9.50 3.41 -9.16
N MET A 167 -9.72 2.91 -7.93
CA MET A 167 -9.06 1.71 -7.41
C MET A 167 -9.36 0.42 -8.21
N THR A 168 -10.40 0.42 -9.05
CA THR A 168 -10.77 -0.73 -9.88
C THR A 168 -10.23 -0.65 -11.31
N ILE A 169 -9.80 0.52 -11.77
CA ILE A 169 -9.39 0.74 -13.18
C ILE A 169 -8.17 -0.11 -13.53
N ALA A 170 -7.05 0.05 -12.81
CA ALA A 170 -5.84 -0.70 -13.13
C ALA A 170 -6.03 -2.22 -12.97
N PRO A 171 -6.65 -2.75 -11.90
CA PRO A 171 -6.96 -4.17 -11.80
C PRO A 171 -7.82 -4.69 -12.96
N THR A 172 -8.82 -3.93 -13.40
CA THR A 172 -9.68 -4.33 -14.53
C THR A 172 -8.90 -4.38 -15.85
N ILE A 173 -8.12 -3.34 -16.16
CA ILE A 173 -7.30 -3.31 -17.39
C ILE A 173 -6.29 -4.46 -17.39
N ARG A 174 -5.62 -4.71 -16.25
CA ARG A 174 -4.68 -5.83 -16.12
C ARG A 174 -5.37 -7.17 -16.28
N PHE A 175 -6.53 -7.35 -15.69
CA PHE A 175 -7.30 -8.59 -15.76
C PHE A 175 -7.71 -8.88 -17.21
N ILE A 176 -8.34 -7.93 -17.87
CA ILE A 176 -8.75 -8.07 -19.28
C ILE A 176 -7.53 -8.26 -20.17
N GLY A 177 -6.51 -7.41 -20.01
CA GLY A 177 -5.27 -7.50 -20.79
C GLY A 177 -4.54 -8.83 -20.57
N ALA A 178 -4.49 -9.34 -19.33
CA ALA A 178 -3.86 -10.63 -19.03
C ALA A 178 -4.61 -11.82 -19.66
N ILE A 179 -5.94 -11.79 -19.74
CA ILE A 179 -6.71 -12.81 -20.46
C ILE A 179 -6.34 -12.83 -21.94
N PHE A 180 -6.33 -11.68 -22.61
CA PHE A 180 -5.96 -11.58 -24.02
C PHE A 180 -4.50 -11.97 -24.25
N ALA A 181 -3.57 -11.49 -23.40
CA ALA A 181 -2.16 -11.81 -23.49
C ALA A 181 -1.90 -13.31 -23.27
N TRP A 182 -2.59 -13.95 -22.33
CA TRP A 182 -2.52 -15.38 -22.10
C TRP A 182 -3.03 -16.18 -23.32
N TRP A 183 -4.18 -15.78 -23.88
CA TRP A 183 -4.76 -16.43 -25.04
C TRP A 183 -3.87 -16.36 -26.27
N LEU A 184 -3.14 -15.24 -26.44
CA LEU A 184 -2.21 -15.03 -27.56
C LEU A 184 -0.77 -15.53 -27.26
N SER A 185 -0.53 -16.14 -26.09
CA SER A 185 0.82 -16.50 -25.62
C SER A 185 1.80 -15.34 -25.75
N ALA A 186 1.39 -14.16 -25.34
CA ALA A 186 2.09 -12.91 -25.57
C ALA A 186 3.42 -12.84 -24.79
N SER A 187 4.37 -12.10 -25.33
CA SER A 187 5.69 -11.87 -24.75
C SER A 187 5.66 -10.85 -23.60
N ILE A 188 6.80 -10.71 -22.90
CA ILE A 188 6.98 -9.80 -21.77
C ILE A 188 6.61 -8.34 -22.10
N GLN A 189 6.93 -7.88 -23.33
CA GLN A 189 6.65 -6.50 -23.75
C GLN A 189 5.16 -6.16 -23.65
N VAL A 190 4.29 -7.10 -24.03
CA VAL A 190 2.83 -6.92 -23.95
C VAL A 190 2.37 -6.78 -22.51
N PHE A 191 2.88 -7.59 -21.60
CA PHE A 191 2.56 -7.49 -20.18
C PHE A 191 3.07 -6.20 -19.55
N VAL A 192 4.29 -5.78 -19.86
CA VAL A 192 4.85 -4.49 -19.44
C VAL A 192 3.98 -3.33 -19.94
N ALA A 193 3.56 -3.38 -21.22
CA ALA A 193 2.67 -2.36 -21.79
C ALA A 193 1.29 -2.36 -21.12
N ILE A 194 0.68 -3.52 -20.86
CA ILE A 194 -0.60 -3.62 -20.15
C ILE A 194 -0.49 -2.98 -18.75
N TRP A 195 0.60 -3.27 -18.02
CA TRP A 195 0.84 -2.68 -16.70
C TRP A 195 1.04 -1.16 -16.78
N ALA A 196 1.79 -0.68 -17.76
CA ALA A 196 2.00 0.75 -18.01
C ALA A 196 0.68 1.46 -18.32
N ILE A 197 -0.10 0.93 -19.27
CA ILE A 197 -1.40 1.48 -19.67
C ILE A 197 -2.38 1.49 -18.47
N ALA A 198 -2.41 0.40 -17.69
CA ALA A 198 -3.30 0.30 -16.53
C ALA A 198 -3.01 1.40 -15.50
N TYR A 199 -1.74 1.60 -15.14
CA TYR A 199 -1.34 2.66 -14.21
C TYR A 199 -1.57 4.06 -14.77
N ALA A 200 -1.16 4.30 -16.02
CA ALA A 200 -1.38 5.59 -16.66
C ALA A 200 -2.87 5.96 -16.72
N THR A 201 -3.72 5.01 -17.11
CA THR A 201 -5.17 5.22 -17.20
C THR A 201 -5.78 5.52 -15.82
N GLU A 202 -5.38 4.79 -14.79
CA GLU A 202 -5.82 5.02 -13.40
C GLU A 202 -5.48 6.43 -12.93
N HIS A 203 -4.24 6.86 -13.14
CA HIS A 203 -3.77 8.18 -12.73
C HIS A 203 -4.41 9.31 -13.56
N LEU A 204 -4.47 9.15 -14.88
CA LEU A 204 -5.08 10.12 -15.77
C LEU A 204 -6.58 10.30 -15.50
N TYR A 205 -7.29 9.20 -15.17
CA TYR A 205 -8.69 9.27 -14.74
C TYR A 205 -8.84 10.14 -13.48
N MET A 206 -7.97 9.96 -12.48
CA MET A 206 -8.01 10.77 -11.26
C MET A 206 -7.71 12.25 -11.53
N LEU A 207 -6.68 12.54 -12.33
CA LEU A 207 -6.34 13.91 -12.74
C LEU A 207 -7.49 14.57 -13.50
N TRP A 208 -8.13 13.83 -14.40
CA TRP A 208 -9.27 14.32 -15.17
C TRP A 208 -10.48 14.65 -14.28
N GLN A 209 -10.85 13.74 -13.38
CA GLN A 209 -11.97 13.94 -12.47
C GLN A 209 -11.73 15.12 -11.50
N ALA A 210 -10.52 15.23 -10.97
CA ALA A 210 -10.15 16.35 -10.11
C ALA A 210 -10.17 17.69 -10.88
N LYS A 211 -9.71 17.71 -12.15
CA LYS A 211 -9.77 18.88 -13.02
C LYS A 211 -11.22 19.33 -13.29
N LEU A 212 -12.14 18.39 -13.48
CA LEU A 212 -13.57 18.71 -13.64
C LEU A 212 -14.09 19.40 -12.38
N LYS A 213 -13.81 18.87 -11.19
CA LYS A 213 -14.24 19.46 -9.91
C LYS A 213 -13.58 20.81 -9.64
N TYR A 214 -12.29 20.94 -9.92
CA TYR A 214 -11.56 22.19 -9.81
C TYR A 214 -12.17 23.28 -10.70
N ASN A 215 -12.44 22.96 -11.98
CA ASN A 215 -13.02 23.92 -12.92
C ASN A 215 -14.42 24.39 -12.50
N THR A 216 -15.23 23.50 -11.92
CA THR A 216 -16.62 23.80 -11.56
C THR A 216 -16.73 24.64 -10.29
N HIS A 217 -15.77 24.53 -9.35
CA HIS A 217 -15.93 25.09 -8.00
C HIS A 217 -14.86 26.13 -7.63
N ILE A 218 -13.71 26.12 -8.28
CA ILE A 218 -12.54 26.91 -7.85
C ILE A 218 -12.04 27.87 -8.94
N LYS A 219 -12.22 27.51 -10.21
CA LYS A 219 -11.63 28.25 -11.34
C LYS A 219 -12.07 29.71 -11.40
N GLU A 220 -13.35 29.99 -11.15
CA GLU A 220 -13.89 31.34 -11.19
C GLU A 220 -13.27 32.26 -10.13
N ALA A 221 -13.03 31.72 -8.96
CA ALA A 221 -12.40 32.44 -7.86
C ALA A 221 -10.88 32.64 -8.05
N LEU A 222 -10.28 31.98 -9.04
CA LEU A 222 -8.85 32.10 -9.36
C LEU A 222 -8.58 33.05 -10.55
N ALA A 223 -9.60 33.71 -11.09
CA ALA A 223 -9.42 34.72 -12.12
C ALA A 223 -8.51 35.84 -11.59
N GLY A 224 -7.33 35.98 -12.19
CA GLY A 224 -6.35 37.02 -11.83
C GLY A 224 -5.21 36.60 -10.88
N VAL A 225 -5.20 35.39 -10.31
CA VAL A 225 -4.09 34.93 -9.48
C VAL A 225 -3.04 34.20 -10.32
N SER A 226 -1.83 34.77 -10.43
CA SER A 226 -0.71 34.14 -11.15
C SER A 226 -0.19 32.92 -10.40
N ILE A 227 0.22 31.86 -11.14
CA ILE A 227 0.86 30.66 -10.56
C ILE A 227 2.20 31.01 -9.88
N LYS A 228 2.87 32.07 -10.36
CA LYS A 228 4.15 32.52 -9.81
C LYS A 228 4.03 33.08 -8.39
N ASP A 229 2.86 33.51 -7.97
CA ASP A 229 2.63 34.21 -6.71
C ASP A 229 2.35 33.26 -5.54
N ALA A 230 2.04 31.97 -5.80
CA ALA A 230 1.79 30.98 -4.76
C ALA A 230 3.10 30.33 -4.31
N LYS A 231 3.50 30.52 -3.04
CA LYS A 231 4.71 29.97 -2.44
C LYS A 231 4.36 28.99 -1.30
N LEU A 232 5.25 28.02 -1.07
CA LEU A 232 5.13 27.07 0.05
C LEU A 232 5.14 27.80 1.41
N SER A 233 5.91 28.89 1.52
CA SER A 233 6.01 29.76 2.69
C SER A 233 4.72 30.48 3.07
N ASP A 234 3.75 30.56 2.16
CA ASP A 234 2.48 31.24 2.40
C ASP A 234 1.56 30.44 3.34
N PHE A 235 1.90 29.17 3.57
CA PHE A 235 1.15 28.25 4.43
C PHE A 235 2.04 27.82 5.62
N ASN A 236 1.73 28.37 6.80
CA ASN A 236 2.52 28.11 8.00
C ASN A 236 2.53 26.61 8.34
N GLY A 237 3.73 26.04 8.47
CA GLY A 237 3.94 24.63 8.82
C GLY A 237 3.73 23.64 7.68
N LEU A 238 3.33 24.05 6.46
CA LEU A 238 3.06 23.13 5.34
C LEU A 238 4.31 22.31 4.95
N HIS A 239 5.48 22.95 4.89
CA HIS A 239 6.73 22.27 4.59
C HIS A 239 7.05 21.16 5.61
N HIS A 240 6.95 21.46 6.89
CA HIS A 240 7.16 20.48 7.97
C HIS A 240 6.14 19.35 7.90
N PHE A 241 4.87 19.68 7.65
CA PHE A 241 3.81 18.69 7.52
C PHE A 241 4.06 17.71 6.36
N LEU A 242 4.45 18.21 5.17
CA LEU A 242 4.79 17.38 4.01
C LEU A 242 5.97 16.42 4.33
N TRP A 243 7.00 16.88 5.04
CA TRP A 243 8.10 16.01 5.45
C TRP A 243 7.68 14.93 6.45
N VAL A 244 6.86 15.27 7.41
CA VAL A 244 6.37 14.30 8.41
C VAL A 244 5.50 13.23 7.73
N THR A 245 4.56 13.64 6.89
CA THR A 245 3.69 12.69 6.14
C THR A 245 4.48 11.86 5.15
N TYR A 246 5.49 12.45 4.47
CA TYR A 246 6.41 11.72 3.59
C TYR A 246 7.11 10.55 4.31
N TRP A 247 7.75 10.81 5.44
CA TRP A 247 8.43 9.75 6.19
C TRP A 247 7.45 8.72 6.73
N GLN A 248 6.29 9.15 7.22
CA GLN A 248 5.27 8.25 7.74
C GLN A 248 4.75 7.29 6.66
N SER A 249 4.44 7.79 5.46
CA SER A 249 3.96 6.96 4.34
C SER A 249 5.05 6.01 3.83
N ASN A 250 6.29 6.46 3.79
CA ASN A 250 7.40 5.69 3.24
C ASN A 250 7.95 4.61 4.17
N LEU A 251 7.77 4.73 5.48
CA LEU A 251 8.20 3.69 6.45
C LEU A 251 7.60 2.30 6.15
N ASP A 252 6.37 2.25 5.61
CA ASP A 252 5.69 1.00 5.27
C ASP A 252 5.95 0.53 3.83
N ILE A 253 6.24 1.45 2.91
CA ILE A 253 6.30 1.20 1.47
C ILE A 253 7.72 0.87 1.02
N LEU A 254 8.71 1.67 1.42
CA LEU A 254 10.10 1.51 1.01
C LEU A 254 10.70 0.13 1.33
N PRO A 255 10.51 -0.45 2.54
CA PRO A 255 11.05 -1.78 2.84
C PRO A 255 10.57 -2.86 1.89
N LYS A 256 9.32 -2.78 1.43
CA LYS A 256 8.74 -3.77 0.49
C LYS A 256 9.38 -3.70 -0.89
N HIS A 257 9.65 -2.50 -1.37
CA HIS A 257 10.31 -2.30 -2.67
C HIS A 257 11.80 -2.68 -2.59
N ILE A 258 12.50 -2.19 -1.56
CA ILE A 258 13.92 -2.50 -1.32
C ILE A 258 14.14 -4.01 -1.26
N THR A 259 13.36 -4.73 -0.47
CA THR A 259 13.53 -6.19 -0.32
C THR A 259 13.23 -6.97 -1.59
N THR A 260 12.30 -6.52 -2.42
CA THR A 260 12.04 -7.16 -3.73
C THR A 260 13.20 -6.91 -4.71
N MET A 261 13.74 -5.70 -4.75
CA MET A 261 14.90 -5.37 -5.57
C MET A 261 16.17 -6.09 -5.08
N LEU A 262 16.36 -6.18 -3.75
CA LEU A 262 17.47 -6.94 -3.17
C LEU A 262 17.43 -8.43 -3.53
N VAL A 263 16.26 -9.05 -3.56
CA VAL A 263 16.14 -10.44 -4.03
C VAL A 263 16.48 -10.52 -5.51
N GLY A 264 16.03 -9.58 -6.32
CA GLY A 264 16.44 -9.52 -7.74
C GLY A 264 17.96 -9.40 -7.91
N TYR A 265 18.61 -8.57 -7.08
CA TYR A 265 20.06 -8.40 -7.08
C TYR A 265 20.83 -9.64 -6.59
N LEU A 266 20.38 -10.23 -5.46
CA LEU A 266 21.12 -11.32 -4.79
C LEU A 266 20.85 -12.70 -5.39
N LEU A 267 19.63 -12.96 -5.84
CA LEU A 267 19.18 -14.29 -6.25
C LEU A 267 18.70 -14.35 -7.71
N GLY A 268 18.36 -13.21 -8.28
CA GLY A 268 17.88 -13.10 -9.65
C GLY A 268 16.36 -12.84 -9.76
N PRO A 269 15.90 -12.61 -11.02
CA PRO A 269 14.52 -12.22 -11.29
C PRO A 269 13.49 -13.28 -10.92
N ALA A 270 13.76 -14.55 -11.18
CA ALA A 270 12.83 -15.63 -10.88
C ALA A 270 12.44 -15.64 -9.40
N GLU A 271 13.42 -15.52 -8.52
CA GLU A 271 13.24 -15.48 -7.08
C GLU A 271 12.50 -14.21 -6.61
N ALA A 272 12.74 -13.07 -7.27
CA ALA A 272 11.96 -11.86 -7.01
C ALA A 272 10.47 -12.04 -7.37
N GLY A 273 10.20 -12.77 -8.46
CA GLY A 273 8.85 -13.18 -8.85
C GLY A 273 8.19 -14.09 -7.80
N LEU A 274 8.90 -15.13 -7.34
CA LEU A 274 8.42 -16.05 -6.30
C LEU A 274 8.14 -15.32 -4.97
N LEU A 275 9.03 -14.41 -4.55
CA LEU A 275 8.82 -13.56 -3.37
C LEU A 275 7.56 -12.72 -3.51
N ARG A 276 7.35 -12.11 -4.68
CA ARG A 276 6.18 -11.29 -4.96
C ARG A 276 4.88 -12.08 -4.84
N LEU A 277 4.82 -13.26 -5.45
CA LEU A 277 3.66 -14.15 -5.37
C LEU A 277 3.36 -14.60 -3.94
N ALA A 278 4.38 -15.04 -3.22
CA ALA A 278 4.24 -15.44 -1.82
C ALA A 278 3.72 -14.29 -0.95
N ARG A 279 4.24 -13.07 -1.16
CA ARG A 279 3.80 -11.87 -0.46
C ARG A 279 2.36 -11.48 -0.83
N GLU A 280 1.96 -11.61 -2.09
CA GLU A 280 0.61 -11.29 -2.54
C GLU A 280 -0.42 -12.26 -1.95
N LEU A 281 -0.13 -13.57 -1.98
CA LEU A 281 -0.98 -14.60 -1.37
C LEU A 281 -1.08 -14.43 0.16
N SER A 282 0.05 -14.22 0.85
CA SER A 282 0.04 -14.02 2.31
C SER A 282 -0.67 -12.73 2.72
N SER A 283 -0.64 -11.68 1.90
CA SER A 283 -1.33 -10.41 2.17
C SER A 283 -2.85 -10.54 2.20
N MET A 284 -3.41 -11.57 1.53
CA MET A 284 -4.86 -11.83 1.55
C MET A 284 -5.32 -12.19 2.97
N LEU A 285 -4.48 -12.84 3.77
CA LEU A 285 -4.76 -13.15 5.18
C LEU A 285 -4.81 -11.88 6.05
N SER A 286 -3.97 -10.88 5.75
CA SER A 286 -3.86 -9.66 6.55
C SER A 286 -4.98 -8.63 6.27
N LYS A 287 -5.64 -8.69 5.10
CA LYS A 287 -6.66 -7.70 4.72
C LYS A 287 -7.89 -7.68 5.64
N PRO A 288 -8.49 -8.82 6.05
CA PRO A 288 -9.58 -8.83 7.01
C PRO A 288 -9.19 -8.28 8.38
N ALA A 289 -7.93 -8.46 8.80
CA ALA A 289 -7.43 -7.99 10.09
C ALA A 289 -7.55 -6.46 10.27
N ILE A 290 -7.40 -5.69 9.19
CA ILE A 290 -7.54 -4.23 9.22
C ILE A 290 -8.96 -3.84 9.62
N LEU A 291 -9.97 -4.56 9.14
CA LEU A 291 -11.38 -4.30 9.46
C LEU A 291 -11.72 -4.67 10.89
N ILE A 292 -11.27 -5.86 11.31
CA ILE A 292 -11.44 -6.33 12.70
C ILE A 292 -10.82 -5.33 13.68
N ARG A 293 -9.62 -4.85 13.37
CA ARG A 293 -8.91 -3.85 14.19
C ARG A 293 -9.72 -2.56 14.38
N GLN A 294 -10.37 -2.03 13.35
CA GLN A 294 -11.14 -0.81 13.42
C GLN A 294 -12.37 -0.96 14.33
N VAL A 295 -13.05 -2.10 14.26
CA VAL A 295 -14.23 -2.39 15.11
C VAL A 295 -13.81 -2.58 16.55
N ILE A 296 -12.81 -3.40 16.82
CA ILE A 296 -12.35 -3.75 18.17
C ILE A 296 -11.74 -2.54 18.90
N PHE A 297 -11.10 -1.62 18.19
CA PHE A 297 -10.48 -0.44 18.80
C PHE A 297 -11.45 0.40 19.62
N VAL A 298 -12.68 0.58 19.14
CA VAL A 298 -13.73 1.33 19.86
C VAL A 298 -14.09 0.64 21.17
N ASP A 299 -14.29 -0.69 21.13
CA ASP A 299 -14.66 -1.46 22.33
C ASP A 299 -13.50 -1.53 23.34
N LEU A 300 -12.26 -1.68 22.86
CA LEU A 300 -11.07 -1.65 23.69
C LEU A 300 -10.92 -0.29 24.39
N THR A 301 -11.12 0.81 23.68
CA THR A 301 -11.02 2.16 24.27
C THR A 301 -12.09 2.38 25.36
N ARG A 302 -13.34 1.94 25.12
CA ARG A 302 -14.40 2.03 26.11
C ARG A 302 -14.08 1.23 27.37
N ASN A 303 -13.68 -0.04 27.20
CA ASN A 303 -13.40 -0.93 28.33
C ASN A 303 -12.14 -0.49 29.12
N TRP A 304 -11.14 0.06 28.45
CA TRP A 304 -9.96 0.63 29.13
C TRP A 304 -10.34 1.81 30.03
N ASN A 305 -11.11 2.78 29.50
CA ASN A 305 -11.56 3.96 30.28
C ASN A 305 -12.45 3.61 31.44
N GLN A 306 -13.16 2.47 31.41
CA GLN A 306 -14.04 1.98 32.47
C GLN A 306 -13.30 1.07 33.46
N GLY A 307 -12.00 0.79 33.26
CA GLY A 307 -11.24 -0.15 34.10
C GLY A 307 -11.77 -1.59 34.07
N ASN A 308 -12.46 -1.96 32.99
CA ASN A 308 -13.18 -3.23 32.89
C ASN A 308 -12.23 -4.37 32.48
N GLN A 309 -12.34 -5.53 33.15
CA GLN A 309 -11.62 -6.76 32.81
C GLN A 309 -11.93 -7.26 31.39
N ALA A 310 -13.04 -6.86 30.78
CA ALA A 310 -13.39 -7.18 29.41
C ALA A 310 -12.34 -6.69 28.38
N PHE A 311 -11.54 -5.67 28.71
CA PHE A 311 -10.44 -5.19 27.87
C PHE A 311 -9.46 -6.30 27.51
N ASP A 312 -8.95 -7.02 28.51
CA ASP A 312 -8.01 -8.12 28.30
C ASP A 312 -8.64 -9.27 27.54
N VAL A 313 -9.87 -9.63 27.92
CA VAL A 313 -10.62 -10.71 27.27
C VAL A 313 -10.81 -10.44 25.78
N ILE A 314 -11.20 -9.22 25.42
CA ILE A 314 -11.38 -8.80 24.01
C ILE A 314 -10.04 -8.87 23.29
N ALA A 315 -8.98 -8.26 23.84
CA ALA A 315 -7.68 -8.20 23.21
C ALA A 315 -7.11 -9.60 22.95
N TYR A 316 -7.05 -10.45 24.01
CA TYR A 316 -6.43 -11.77 23.90
C TYR A 316 -7.27 -12.79 23.12
N ARG A 317 -8.60 -12.81 23.30
CA ARG A 317 -9.46 -13.73 22.54
C ARG A 317 -9.42 -13.42 21.04
N THR A 318 -9.43 -12.14 20.66
CA THR A 318 -9.33 -11.77 19.26
C THR A 318 -7.95 -12.09 18.68
N ALA A 319 -6.88 -11.86 19.45
CA ALA A 319 -5.53 -12.26 19.05
C ALA A 319 -5.44 -13.77 18.85
N LEU A 320 -6.01 -14.58 19.77
CA LEU A 320 -6.04 -16.04 19.68
C LEU A 320 -6.82 -16.53 18.46
N LEU A 321 -8.00 -15.96 18.20
CA LEU A 321 -8.81 -16.29 17.02
C LEU A 321 -8.07 -15.94 15.72
N GLY A 322 -7.42 -14.79 15.67
CA GLY A 322 -6.56 -14.41 14.54
C GLY A 322 -5.39 -15.38 14.36
N GLY A 323 -4.75 -15.77 15.46
CA GLY A 323 -3.67 -16.76 15.46
C GLY A 323 -4.13 -18.13 14.98
N ALA A 324 -5.27 -18.63 15.46
CA ALA A 324 -5.85 -19.90 15.03
C ALA A 324 -6.18 -19.91 13.54
N LEU A 325 -6.82 -18.84 13.05
CA LEU A 325 -7.11 -18.67 11.63
C LEU A 325 -5.82 -18.63 10.80
N GLY A 326 -4.84 -17.84 11.22
CA GLY A 326 -3.57 -17.73 10.52
C GLY A 326 -2.82 -19.05 10.50
N LEU A 327 -2.80 -19.79 11.63
CA LEU A 327 -2.17 -21.10 11.72
C LEU A 327 -2.83 -22.11 10.77
N LEU A 328 -4.16 -22.06 10.62
CA LEU A 328 -4.87 -22.87 9.62
C LEU A 328 -4.31 -22.64 8.21
N PHE A 329 -4.09 -21.38 7.81
CA PHE A 329 -3.50 -21.06 6.49
C PHE A 329 -2.02 -21.51 6.38
N VAL A 330 -1.24 -21.40 7.44
CA VAL A 330 0.14 -21.92 7.48
C VAL A 330 0.13 -23.43 7.27
N MET A 331 -0.71 -24.15 7.99
CA MET A 331 -0.87 -25.60 7.85
C MET A 331 -1.36 -25.98 6.47
N ALA A 332 -2.34 -25.28 5.95
CA ALA A 332 -2.85 -25.49 4.57
C ALA A 332 -1.74 -25.28 3.53
N SER A 333 -0.91 -24.24 3.69
CA SER A 333 0.23 -23.99 2.80
C SER A 333 1.30 -25.09 2.93
N TYR A 334 1.55 -25.57 4.13
CA TYR A 334 2.55 -26.62 4.38
C TYR A 334 2.14 -27.95 3.73
N PHE A 335 0.89 -28.39 3.91
CA PHE A 335 0.41 -29.66 3.39
C PHE A 335 -0.03 -29.60 1.91
N PHE A 336 -0.72 -28.55 1.51
CA PHE A 336 -1.34 -28.44 0.20
C PHE A 336 -0.72 -27.39 -0.72
N GLY A 337 0.34 -26.69 -0.24
CA GLY A 337 0.94 -25.56 -0.98
C GLY A 337 1.46 -25.95 -2.36
N GLU A 338 2.05 -27.15 -2.52
CA GLU A 338 2.53 -27.64 -3.83
C GLU A 338 1.38 -27.81 -4.83
N HIS A 339 0.32 -28.49 -4.39
CA HIS A 339 -0.85 -28.70 -5.22
C HIS A 339 -1.53 -27.38 -5.59
N LEU A 340 -1.67 -26.50 -4.63
CA LEU A 340 -2.30 -25.18 -4.80
C LEU A 340 -1.48 -24.29 -5.76
N LEU A 341 -0.17 -24.19 -5.58
CA LEU A 341 0.68 -23.40 -6.46
C LEU A 341 0.77 -24.02 -7.86
N GLY A 342 0.91 -25.35 -7.95
CA GLY A 342 0.96 -26.07 -9.21
C GLY A 342 -0.32 -25.92 -10.03
N THR A 343 -1.48 -25.98 -9.40
CA THR A 343 -2.78 -25.81 -10.08
C THR A 343 -3.09 -24.36 -10.42
N LEU A 344 -2.81 -23.41 -9.54
CA LEU A 344 -3.13 -21.99 -9.76
C LEU A 344 -2.12 -21.28 -10.68
N LEU A 345 -0.80 -21.52 -10.45
CA LEU A 345 0.26 -20.77 -11.10
C LEU A 345 1.08 -21.60 -12.09
N GLY A 346 1.06 -22.92 -11.98
CA GLY A 346 1.85 -23.86 -12.78
C GLY A 346 2.98 -24.50 -11.96
N GLN A 347 3.44 -25.69 -12.40
CA GLN A 347 4.43 -26.51 -11.68
C GLN A 347 5.75 -25.77 -11.42
N GLN A 348 6.14 -24.87 -12.29
CA GLN A 348 7.35 -24.06 -12.19
C GLN A 348 7.34 -23.07 -11.00
N PHE A 349 6.17 -22.83 -10.38
CA PHE A 349 6.03 -21.95 -9.21
C PHE A 349 5.92 -22.71 -7.88
N VAL A 350 5.99 -24.03 -7.89
CA VAL A 350 5.97 -24.85 -6.67
C VAL A 350 7.12 -24.51 -5.72
N ALA A 351 8.26 -24.07 -6.26
CA ALA A 351 9.39 -23.57 -5.45
C ALA A 351 9.00 -22.40 -4.49
N ALA A 352 7.93 -21.66 -4.78
CA ALA A 352 7.43 -20.62 -3.88
C ALA A 352 6.77 -21.16 -2.61
N LYS A 353 6.51 -22.48 -2.45
CA LYS A 353 5.87 -23.07 -1.28
C LYS A 353 6.59 -22.69 0.01
N SER A 354 7.89 -22.88 0.07
CA SER A 354 8.67 -22.63 1.28
C SER A 354 8.57 -21.18 1.74
N ILE A 355 8.80 -20.23 0.81
CA ILE A 355 8.68 -18.81 1.16
C ILE A 355 7.23 -18.41 1.46
N LEU A 356 6.24 -18.97 0.78
CA LEU A 356 4.82 -18.74 1.06
C LEU A 356 4.47 -19.14 2.50
N THR A 357 4.93 -20.29 2.95
CA THR A 357 4.69 -20.79 4.33
C THR A 357 5.27 -19.83 5.37
N PHE A 358 6.51 -19.34 5.19
CA PHE A 358 7.10 -18.36 6.11
C PHE A 358 6.42 -16.99 6.02
N MET A 359 6.00 -16.54 4.84
CA MET A 359 5.25 -15.29 4.69
C MET A 359 3.86 -15.37 5.33
N LEU A 360 3.19 -16.53 5.26
CA LEU A 360 1.95 -16.78 5.98
C LEU A 360 2.17 -16.81 7.49
N LEU A 361 3.30 -17.37 7.97
CA LEU A 361 3.67 -17.33 9.38
C LEU A 361 3.88 -15.87 9.84
N ALA A 362 4.61 -15.07 9.10
CA ALA A 362 4.77 -13.65 9.39
C ALA A 362 3.43 -12.91 9.42
N ALA A 363 2.56 -13.15 8.42
CA ALA A 363 1.21 -12.58 8.37
C ALA A 363 0.33 -13.04 9.55
N THR A 364 0.50 -14.27 10.03
CA THR A 364 -0.18 -14.80 11.22
C THR A 364 0.26 -14.06 12.48
N LEU A 365 1.56 -13.84 12.64
CA LEU A 365 2.12 -13.08 13.77
C LEU A 365 1.60 -11.63 13.76
N ASP A 366 1.53 -10.99 12.59
CA ASP A 366 0.94 -9.66 12.43
C ASP A 366 -0.56 -9.66 12.75
N LEU A 367 -1.28 -10.72 12.39
CA LEU A 367 -2.71 -10.87 12.69
C LEU A 367 -2.96 -11.01 14.19
N VAL A 368 -2.10 -11.73 14.90
CA VAL A 368 -2.11 -11.82 16.39
C VAL A 368 -1.74 -10.47 17.02
N ALA A 369 -0.74 -9.78 16.51
CA ALA A 369 -0.30 -8.48 17.01
C ALA A 369 -1.32 -7.35 16.77
N SER A 370 -2.20 -7.48 15.76
CA SER A 370 -3.14 -6.43 15.36
C SER A 370 -4.11 -5.99 16.47
N PRO A 371 -4.85 -6.87 17.19
CA PRO A 371 -5.68 -6.49 18.33
C PRO A 371 -4.87 -5.93 19.51
N LEU A 372 -3.67 -6.47 19.76
CA LEU A 372 -2.78 -6.00 20.83
C LEU A 372 -2.28 -4.57 20.54
N ARG A 373 -2.07 -4.23 19.27
CA ARG A 373 -1.75 -2.87 18.84
C ARG A 373 -2.89 -1.92 19.19
N SER A 374 -4.13 -2.30 18.89
CA SER A 374 -5.30 -1.51 19.23
C SER A 374 -5.44 -1.31 20.75
N ALA A 375 -5.12 -2.35 21.54
CA ALA A 375 -5.10 -2.26 23.00
C ALA A 375 -4.05 -1.25 23.47
N ILE A 376 -2.83 -1.29 22.97
CA ILE A 376 -1.75 -0.33 23.31
C ILE A 376 -2.13 1.11 22.94
N TYR A 377 -2.81 1.31 21.82
CA TYR A 377 -3.30 2.64 21.42
C TYR A 377 -4.42 3.12 22.37
N ALA A 378 -5.34 2.24 22.77
CA ALA A 378 -6.37 2.54 23.73
C ALA A 378 -5.80 2.92 25.12
N MET A 379 -4.66 2.31 25.48
CA MET A 379 -3.88 2.65 26.71
C MET A 379 -3.10 3.96 26.61
N GLY A 380 -3.11 4.66 25.46
CA GLY A 380 -2.35 5.90 25.23
C GLY A 380 -0.87 5.71 24.90
N TYR A 381 -0.39 4.48 24.69
CA TYR A 381 1.03 4.18 24.42
C TYR A 381 1.40 4.12 22.92
N ALA A 382 0.73 4.94 22.09
CA ALA A 382 0.96 4.98 20.64
C ALA A 382 2.45 5.18 20.26
N ALA A 383 3.17 6.06 20.97
CA ALA A 383 4.60 6.30 20.73
C ALA A 383 5.46 5.05 20.99
N LYS A 384 5.14 4.26 22.03
CA LYS A 384 5.84 3.00 22.32
C LYS A 384 5.59 1.98 21.23
N ALA A 385 4.35 1.85 20.76
CA ALA A 385 4.01 0.98 19.63
C ALA A 385 4.79 1.37 18.36
N MET A 386 4.88 2.67 18.04
CA MET A 386 5.64 3.14 16.89
C MET A 386 7.13 2.80 16.99
N ARG A 387 7.75 2.97 18.16
CA ARG A 387 9.15 2.56 18.39
C ARG A 387 9.37 1.07 18.13
N LEU A 388 8.46 0.21 18.59
CA LEU A 388 8.53 -1.24 18.32
C LEU A 388 8.49 -1.53 16.83
N TYR A 389 7.68 -0.80 16.05
CA TYR A 389 7.64 -0.97 14.59
C TYR A 389 8.91 -0.52 13.90
N VAL A 390 9.48 0.62 14.28
CA VAL A 390 10.75 1.10 13.74
C VAL A 390 11.86 0.09 14.01
N VAL A 391 11.96 -0.40 15.25
CA VAL A 391 12.94 -1.44 15.65
C VAL A 391 12.72 -2.72 14.83
N SER A 392 11.47 -3.19 14.71
CA SER A 392 11.12 -4.37 13.91
C SER A 392 11.52 -4.21 12.45
N THR A 393 11.23 -3.06 11.83
CA THR A 393 11.58 -2.78 10.44
C THR A 393 13.10 -2.74 10.23
N SER A 394 13.85 -2.17 11.17
CA SER A 394 15.31 -2.15 11.13
C SER A 394 15.88 -3.56 11.24
N ILE A 395 15.38 -4.35 12.19
CA ILE A 395 15.77 -5.78 12.36
C ILE A 395 15.43 -6.56 11.09
N TYR A 396 14.22 -6.34 10.53
CA TYR A 396 13.79 -6.97 9.29
C TYR A 396 14.78 -6.73 8.15
N LEU A 397 15.15 -5.47 7.89
CA LEU A 397 16.03 -5.14 6.78
C LEU A 397 17.43 -5.76 6.95
N ILE A 398 17.98 -5.73 8.16
CA ILE A 398 19.29 -6.33 8.46
C ILE A 398 19.24 -7.84 8.27
N LEU A 399 18.28 -8.52 8.92
CA LEU A 399 18.13 -9.97 8.81
C LEU A 399 17.80 -10.39 7.39
N PHE A 400 16.99 -9.60 6.67
CA PHE A 400 16.63 -9.88 5.29
C PHE A 400 17.87 -9.96 4.40
N VAL A 401 18.77 -8.99 4.46
CA VAL A 401 20.02 -9.01 3.67
C VAL A 401 20.88 -10.22 4.04
N VAL A 402 21.13 -10.41 5.32
CA VAL A 402 22.03 -11.48 5.80
C VAL A 402 21.49 -12.88 5.53
N LEU A 403 20.21 -13.12 5.86
CA LEU A 403 19.62 -14.44 5.72
C LEU A 403 19.31 -14.77 4.25
N THR A 404 18.90 -13.78 3.44
CA THR A 404 18.67 -13.99 1.99
C THR A 404 19.99 -14.34 1.29
N ALA A 405 21.08 -13.67 1.61
CA ALA A 405 22.39 -13.98 1.03
C ALA A 405 22.90 -15.38 1.40
N LYS A 406 22.57 -15.89 2.60
CA LYS A 406 23.03 -17.21 3.07
C LYS A 406 22.07 -18.36 2.73
N MET A 407 20.76 -18.13 2.76
CA MET A 407 19.73 -19.17 2.70
C MET A 407 18.74 -18.96 1.54
N GLY A 408 19.00 -18.01 0.64
CA GLY A 408 18.11 -17.71 -0.48
C GLY A 408 16.72 -17.22 -0.01
N LEU A 409 15.68 -17.59 -0.74
CA LEU A 409 14.29 -17.19 -0.44
C LEU A 409 13.79 -17.65 0.94
N ILE A 410 14.26 -18.78 1.43
CA ILE A 410 13.91 -19.26 2.78
C ILE A 410 14.39 -18.25 3.81
N GLY A 411 15.61 -17.71 3.65
CA GLY A 411 16.15 -16.67 4.50
C GLY A 411 15.31 -15.39 4.49
N ALA A 412 14.79 -14.99 3.33
CA ALA A 412 13.86 -13.86 3.21
C ALA A 412 12.56 -14.08 4.02
N GLY A 413 12.01 -15.28 3.95
CA GLY A 413 10.82 -15.67 4.72
C GLY A 413 11.06 -15.73 6.24
N LEU A 414 12.20 -16.30 6.65
CA LEU A 414 12.62 -16.34 8.06
C LEU A 414 12.82 -14.93 8.63
N ALA A 415 13.48 -14.04 7.88
CA ALA A 415 13.64 -12.64 8.28
C ALA A 415 12.29 -11.95 8.53
N ALA A 416 11.30 -12.16 7.65
CA ALA A 416 9.96 -11.63 7.80
C ALA A 416 9.26 -12.18 9.06
N SER A 417 9.38 -13.50 9.30
CA SER A 417 8.76 -14.16 10.47
C SER A 417 9.38 -13.68 11.79
N VAL A 418 10.70 -13.59 11.86
CA VAL A 418 11.40 -13.08 13.06
C VAL A 418 11.03 -11.62 13.31
N ALA A 419 11.03 -10.79 12.27
CA ALA A 419 10.68 -9.38 12.41
C ALA A 419 9.23 -9.19 12.87
N ALA A 420 8.28 -10.00 12.40
CA ALA A 420 6.89 -9.95 12.84
C ALA A 420 6.70 -10.38 14.32
N ALA A 421 7.58 -11.22 14.84
CA ALA A 421 7.56 -11.61 16.26
C ALA A 421 7.98 -10.47 17.20
N VAL A 422 8.85 -9.56 16.77
CA VAL A 422 9.37 -8.46 17.60
C VAL A 422 8.27 -7.56 18.14
N PRO A 423 7.39 -6.94 17.31
CA PRO A 423 6.30 -6.11 17.81
C PRO A 423 5.29 -6.92 18.62
N LEU A 424 5.03 -8.19 18.27
CA LEU A 424 4.13 -9.05 19.04
C LEU A 424 4.63 -9.23 20.48
N ILE A 425 5.90 -9.64 20.65
CA ILE A 425 6.52 -9.84 21.96
C ILE A 425 6.57 -8.51 22.74
N GLY A 426 7.00 -7.43 22.09
CA GLY A 426 7.08 -6.11 22.73
C GLY A 426 5.71 -5.59 23.19
N MET A 427 4.64 -5.83 22.42
CA MET A 427 3.29 -5.44 22.80
C MET A 427 2.75 -6.28 23.96
N LEU A 428 3.01 -7.58 23.98
CA LEU A 428 2.64 -8.44 25.09
C LEU A 428 3.36 -8.02 26.39
N MET A 429 4.64 -7.67 26.34
CA MET A 429 5.38 -7.15 27.50
C MET A 429 4.81 -5.82 27.98
N LEU A 430 4.47 -4.89 27.07
CA LEU A 430 3.89 -3.61 27.41
C LEU A 430 2.53 -3.74 28.10
N ILE A 431 1.65 -4.61 27.60
CA ILE A 431 0.32 -4.82 28.18
C ILE A 431 0.45 -5.43 29.60
N ARG A 432 1.35 -6.41 29.77
CA ARG A 432 1.58 -7.02 31.10
C ARG A 432 2.20 -6.05 32.10
N GLY A 433 3.17 -5.23 31.68
CA GLY A 433 3.86 -4.28 32.55
C GLY A 433 3.07 -3.02 32.90
N SER A 434 1.96 -2.74 32.19
CA SER A 434 1.12 -1.56 32.43
C SER A 434 -0.07 -1.84 33.34
N ARG A 435 -0.21 -3.06 33.87
CA ARG A 435 -1.23 -3.36 34.89
C ARG A 435 -0.79 -2.75 36.22
N PRO A 436 -1.66 -1.98 36.90
CA PRO A 436 -1.43 -1.67 38.31
C PRO A 436 -1.34 -3.00 39.05
N ASP A 437 -0.31 -3.13 39.87
CA ASP A 437 -0.08 -4.31 40.72
C ASP A 437 -1.27 -4.44 41.73
N ASN A 438 -2.27 -5.24 41.35
CA ASN A 438 -3.45 -5.53 42.18
C ASN A 438 -3.10 -6.43 43.39
N SER A 439 -1.80 -6.64 43.67
CA SER A 439 -1.33 -7.40 44.84
C SER A 439 -1.20 -6.55 46.11
N LYS A 440 -1.60 -5.27 46.08
CA LYS A 440 -1.55 -4.34 47.25
C LYS A 440 -2.91 -3.84 47.67
N ASN A 441 -3.91 -4.70 47.74
CA ASN A 441 -5.11 -4.47 48.61
C ASN A 441 -5.53 -5.79 49.22
#